data_dd611a104c22bc4faaac8e13d9407c86
#
_entry.id   dd611a104c22bc4faaac8e13d9407c86
#
_cell.length_a   1.000
_cell.length_b   1.000
_cell.length_c   1.000
_cell.angle_alpha   90.00
_cell.angle_beta   90.00
_cell.angle_gamma   90.00
#
_symmetry.space_group_name_H-M   'P 1'
#
loop_
_entity.id
_entity.type
_entity.pdbx_description
1 polymer ?
#
loop_
_entity_poly.entity_id
_entity_poly.type
_entity_poly.pdbx_seq_one_letter_code
_entity_poly.pdbx_strand_id
1 'polypeptide(L)'
;MIEIDGGYLEGGGQILRTASALSAVTQKPCHVFNIRKGRSKPGLMPQHLLGIQALAQLCNGRLEGDYLGSEEIKFYPGEIYRDSISIKIPTAGSITLVLQSLIPPALFAPASIKISFDGGATDTFFSPSMDHFRYVFLKILGKIGGKVDVNIPRRGYYPEGGAKVEVIVSLAKLKNLNLAERGPLKKILVISGASNHLKDKKVAERQIAGVREILGKLKLPIEEKVGYYDTRCPGSQICLIAEFENTSNWD
;
A
#
# COMPACT_ATOMS: atom_id res chain seq x y z
N MET A 1 -16.85 -10.18 20.45
CA MET A 1 -16.53 -9.97 19.02
C MET A 1 -17.05 -8.60 18.63
N ILE A 2 -16.30 -7.85 17.82
CA ILE A 2 -16.72 -6.53 17.34
C ILE A 2 -17.44 -6.72 16.01
N GLU A 3 -18.70 -6.27 15.91
CA GLU A 3 -19.52 -6.34 14.70
C GLU A 3 -19.28 -5.10 13.83
N ILE A 4 -18.98 -5.28 12.53
CA ILE A 4 -18.64 -4.21 11.61
C ILE A 4 -19.40 -4.40 10.30
N ASP A 5 -20.22 -3.42 9.94
CA ASP A 5 -20.92 -3.41 8.66
C ASP A 5 -19.97 -3.00 7.53
N GLY A 6 -19.56 -3.96 6.73
CA GLY A 6 -18.72 -3.78 5.55
C GLY A 6 -19.44 -3.13 4.37
N GLY A 7 -20.75 -2.97 4.45
CA GLY A 7 -21.59 -2.26 3.47
C GLY A 7 -21.76 -0.76 3.74
N TYR A 8 -21.20 -0.23 4.83
CA TYR A 8 -21.37 1.18 5.20
C TYR A 8 -20.86 2.12 4.11
N LEU A 9 -21.65 3.14 3.77
CA LEU A 9 -21.42 4.08 2.65
C LEU A 9 -21.18 3.32 1.33
N GLU A 10 -20.01 3.50 0.73
CA GLU A 10 -19.64 2.83 -0.52
C GLU A 10 -19.33 1.33 -0.36
N GLY A 11 -19.19 0.84 0.86
CA GLY A 11 -18.90 -0.56 1.13
C GLY A 11 -17.60 -1.05 0.48
N GLY A 12 -16.52 -0.28 0.59
CA GLY A 12 -15.24 -0.64 -0.04
C GLY A 12 -14.44 -1.67 0.76
N GLY A 13 -13.49 -2.33 0.10
CA GLY A 13 -12.56 -3.26 0.76
C GLY A 13 -11.66 -2.62 1.83
N GLN A 14 -11.65 -1.30 1.93
CA GLN A 14 -10.93 -0.57 2.96
C GLN A 14 -11.46 -0.87 4.36
N ILE A 15 -12.80 -1.02 4.52
CA ILE A 15 -13.41 -1.37 5.82
C ILE A 15 -12.81 -2.68 6.34
N LEU A 16 -12.77 -3.71 5.50
CA LEU A 16 -12.19 -5.01 5.87
C LEU A 16 -10.71 -4.89 6.26
N ARG A 17 -9.90 -4.19 5.46
CA ARG A 17 -8.47 -4.03 5.74
C ARG A 17 -8.21 -3.34 7.06
N THR A 18 -8.92 -2.25 7.33
CA THR A 18 -8.77 -1.49 8.58
C THR A 18 -9.28 -2.28 9.77
N ALA A 19 -10.46 -2.91 9.66
CA ALA A 19 -11.05 -3.72 10.72
C ALA A 19 -10.13 -4.87 11.14
N SER A 20 -9.64 -5.63 10.17
CA SER A 20 -8.74 -6.77 10.44
C SER A 20 -7.39 -6.32 11.00
N ALA A 21 -6.79 -5.25 10.48
CA ALA A 21 -5.54 -4.71 11.01
C ALA A 21 -5.69 -4.25 12.47
N LEU A 22 -6.76 -3.50 12.78
CA LEU A 22 -7.04 -3.06 14.15
C LEU A 22 -7.41 -4.22 15.08
N SER A 23 -8.11 -5.24 14.58
CA SER A 23 -8.38 -6.47 15.32
C SER A 23 -7.07 -7.13 15.76
N ALA A 24 -6.10 -7.27 14.85
CA ALA A 24 -4.79 -7.83 15.17
C ALA A 24 -3.99 -6.96 16.16
N VAL A 25 -4.02 -5.63 16.03
CA VAL A 25 -3.35 -4.71 16.97
C VAL A 25 -3.97 -4.76 18.38
N THR A 26 -5.30 -4.78 18.44
CA THR A 26 -6.03 -4.70 19.72
C THR A 26 -6.31 -6.07 20.36
N GLN A 27 -5.98 -7.14 19.67
CA GLN A 27 -6.25 -8.53 20.06
C GLN A 27 -7.75 -8.80 20.32
N LYS A 28 -8.63 -8.06 19.63
CA LYS A 28 -10.08 -8.20 19.75
C LYS A 28 -10.66 -8.84 18.50
N PRO A 29 -11.31 -10.00 18.59
CA PRO A 29 -11.95 -10.62 17.44
C PRO A 29 -12.99 -9.71 16.79
N CYS A 30 -13.05 -9.72 15.44
CA CYS A 30 -14.03 -8.96 14.68
C CYS A 30 -14.81 -9.85 13.70
N HIS A 31 -16.05 -9.45 13.44
CA HIS A 31 -16.91 -9.98 12.40
C HIS A 31 -17.27 -8.84 11.44
N VAL A 32 -16.84 -8.95 10.20
CA VAL A 32 -17.20 -8.02 9.15
C VAL A 32 -18.24 -8.69 8.27
N PHE A 33 -19.42 -8.12 8.16
CA PHE A 33 -20.54 -8.60 7.35
C PHE A 33 -20.94 -7.60 6.28
N ASN A 34 -21.81 -7.96 5.33
CA ASN A 34 -22.18 -7.13 4.18
C ASN A 34 -20.97 -6.64 3.36
N ILE A 35 -19.92 -7.46 3.27
CA ILE A 35 -18.67 -7.06 2.61
C ILE A 35 -18.96 -6.69 1.15
N ARG A 36 -18.70 -5.42 0.80
CA ARG A 36 -18.86 -4.88 -0.55
C ARG A 36 -20.29 -5.05 -1.14
N LYS A 37 -21.32 -5.09 -0.30
CA LYS A 37 -22.72 -5.32 -0.71
C LYS A 37 -23.22 -4.35 -1.79
N GLY A 38 -22.77 -3.08 -1.76
CA GLY A 38 -23.13 -2.06 -2.75
C GLY A 38 -22.31 -2.08 -4.05
N ARG A 39 -21.38 -3.03 -4.24
CA ARG A 39 -20.55 -3.11 -5.43
C ARG A 39 -21.14 -4.08 -6.46
N SER A 40 -20.78 -3.87 -7.74
CA SER A 40 -21.20 -4.76 -8.84
C SER A 40 -20.80 -6.23 -8.64
N LYS A 41 -19.76 -6.49 -7.86
CA LYS A 41 -19.33 -7.82 -7.41
C LYS A 41 -19.19 -7.77 -5.89
N PRO A 42 -20.23 -8.13 -5.12
CA PRO A 42 -20.19 -8.19 -3.67
C PRO A 42 -19.17 -9.23 -3.15
N GLY A 43 -18.89 -9.18 -1.87
CA GLY A 43 -18.05 -10.14 -1.19
C GLY A 43 -16.54 -9.97 -1.41
N LEU A 44 -15.79 -10.92 -0.90
CA LEU A 44 -14.33 -10.94 -0.94
C LEU A 44 -13.81 -11.13 -2.37
N MET A 45 -13.00 -10.21 -2.84
CA MET A 45 -12.21 -10.36 -4.07
C MET A 45 -10.83 -10.96 -3.74
N PRO A 46 -10.08 -11.50 -4.74
CA PRO A 46 -8.80 -12.18 -4.50
C PRO A 46 -7.82 -11.38 -3.63
N GLN A 47 -7.67 -10.08 -3.87
CA GLN A 47 -6.77 -9.23 -3.09
C GLN A 47 -7.21 -9.01 -1.64
N HIS A 48 -8.54 -9.02 -1.36
CA HIS A 48 -9.06 -8.91 0.01
C HIS A 48 -8.78 -10.19 0.79
N LEU A 49 -9.09 -11.32 0.17
CA LEU A 49 -8.85 -12.64 0.73
C LEU A 49 -7.36 -12.84 1.03
N LEU A 50 -6.50 -12.55 0.07
CA LEU A 50 -5.06 -12.65 0.25
C LEU A 50 -4.55 -11.78 1.40
N GLY A 51 -5.04 -10.53 1.49
CA GLY A 51 -4.62 -9.60 2.54
C GLY A 51 -4.96 -10.10 3.94
N ILE A 52 -6.17 -10.63 4.13
CA ILE A 52 -6.60 -11.12 5.45
C ILE A 52 -5.95 -12.47 5.80
N GLN A 53 -5.75 -13.34 4.81
CA GLN A 53 -5.02 -14.60 5.00
C GLN A 53 -3.55 -14.36 5.36
N ALA A 54 -2.89 -13.39 4.70
CA ALA A 54 -1.53 -12.99 5.05
C ALA A 54 -1.46 -12.41 6.47
N LEU A 55 -2.46 -11.63 6.87
CA LEU A 55 -2.56 -11.11 8.24
C LEU A 55 -2.77 -12.23 9.26
N ALA A 56 -3.66 -13.17 9.00
CA ALA A 56 -3.88 -14.33 9.86
C ALA A 56 -2.60 -15.18 9.97
N GLN A 57 -1.88 -15.36 8.86
CA GLN A 57 -0.59 -16.05 8.88
C GLN A 57 0.46 -15.31 9.74
N LEU A 58 0.49 -13.97 9.68
CA LEU A 58 1.44 -13.15 10.45
C LEU A 58 1.22 -13.29 11.96
N CYS A 59 -0.02 -13.27 12.40
CA CYS A 59 -0.38 -13.29 13.83
C CYS A 59 -0.91 -14.63 14.33
N ASN A 60 -0.71 -15.73 13.59
CA ASN A 60 -1.28 -17.05 13.93
C ASN A 60 -2.78 -16.98 14.25
N GLY A 61 -3.50 -16.16 13.52
CA GLY A 61 -4.93 -15.94 13.69
C GLY A 61 -5.76 -17.00 12.96
N ARG A 62 -7.04 -17.11 13.34
CA ARG A 62 -8.02 -18.00 12.73
C ARG A 62 -9.06 -17.18 11.96
N LEU A 63 -9.46 -17.68 10.80
CA LEU A 63 -10.50 -17.12 9.95
C LEU A 63 -11.69 -18.06 9.84
N GLU A 64 -12.88 -17.48 9.66
CA GLU A 64 -14.10 -18.17 9.24
C GLU A 64 -14.72 -17.34 8.11
N GLY A 65 -15.14 -17.98 7.02
CA GLY A 65 -15.69 -17.30 5.85
C GLY A 65 -14.62 -16.79 4.86
N ASP A 66 -13.39 -17.28 4.92
CA ASP A 66 -12.26 -16.85 4.08
C ASP A 66 -12.23 -17.56 2.71
N TYR A 67 -13.28 -17.35 1.91
CA TYR A 67 -13.39 -17.83 0.53
C TYR A 67 -13.82 -16.69 -0.42
N LEU A 68 -13.54 -16.88 -1.71
CA LEU A 68 -13.89 -15.88 -2.73
C LEU A 68 -15.41 -15.65 -2.79
N GLY A 69 -15.82 -14.39 -2.81
CA GLY A 69 -17.23 -14.00 -2.85
C GLY A 69 -17.93 -14.04 -1.50
N SER A 70 -17.27 -14.47 -0.42
CA SER A 70 -17.87 -14.41 0.92
C SER A 70 -18.25 -12.97 1.27
N GLU A 71 -19.49 -12.78 1.72
CA GLU A 71 -20.01 -11.48 2.14
C GLU A 71 -19.81 -11.23 3.63
N GLU A 72 -19.27 -12.19 4.36
CA GLU A 72 -18.89 -12.05 5.75
C GLU A 72 -17.59 -12.77 6.07
N ILE A 73 -16.89 -12.31 7.10
CA ILE A 73 -15.70 -12.96 7.61
C ILE A 73 -15.56 -12.71 9.11
N LYS A 74 -15.19 -13.75 9.85
CA LYS A 74 -14.79 -13.63 11.25
C LYS A 74 -13.30 -13.81 11.36
N PHE A 75 -12.66 -12.90 12.05
CA PHE A 75 -11.23 -12.93 12.31
C PHE A 75 -10.97 -12.98 13.81
N TYR A 76 -10.24 -14.00 14.21
CA TYR A 76 -9.76 -14.22 15.57
C TYR A 76 -8.25 -14.03 15.57
N PRO A 77 -7.75 -12.86 15.99
CA PRO A 77 -6.32 -12.61 15.99
C PRO A 77 -5.61 -13.46 17.04
N GLY A 78 -4.42 -13.90 16.70
CA GLY A 78 -3.44 -14.46 17.61
C GLY A 78 -2.27 -13.53 17.79
N GLU A 79 -1.26 -13.93 18.55
CA GLU A 79 -0.05 -13.15 18.77
C GLU A 79 0.84 -13.16 17.54
N ILE A 80 1.53 -12.04 17.30
CA ILE A 80 2.53 -11.95 16.24
C ILE A 80 3.82 -12.58 16.75
N TYR A 81 4.17 -13.73 16.19
CA TYR A 81 5.36 -14.50 16.57
C TYR A 81 6.35 -14.70 15.43
N ARG A 82 5.93 -14.41 14.20
CA ARG A 82 6.79 -14.56 13.01
C ARG A 82 7.65 -13.33 12.82
N ASP A 83 8.88 -13.56 12.41
CA ASP A 83 9.82 -12.54 11.97
C ASP A 83 9.77 -12.32 10.45
N SER A 84 9.11 -13.23 9.71
CA SER A 84 9.02 -13.14 8.26
C SER A 84 7.77 -13.82 7.71
N ILE A 85 7.25 -13.25 6.62
CA ILE A 85 6.20 -13.87 5.79
C ILE A 85 6.52 -13.66 4.29
N SER A 86 6.14 -14.65 3.49
CA SER A 86 6.24 -14.59 2.03
C SER A 86 4.86 -14.73 1.40
N ILE A 87 4.52 -13.77 0.54
CA ILE A 87 3.19 -13.63 -0.06
C ILE A 87 3.31 -13.77 -1.57
N LYS A 88 2.63 -14.77 -2.14
CA LYS A 88 2.53 -14.95 -3.59
C LYS A 88 1.25 -14.32 -4.10
N ILE A 89 1.36 -13.40 -5.06
CA ILE A 89 0.21 -12.76 -5.70
C ILE A 89 0.21 -13.16 -7.19
N PRO A 90 -0.63 -14.11 -7.61
CA PRO A 90 -0.59 -14.64 -8.99
C PRO A 90 -1.14 -13.67 -10.04
N THR A 91 -1.79 -12.60 -9.64
CA THR A 91 -2.41 -11.58 -10.49
C THR A 91 -1.69 -10.23 -10.34
N ALA A 92 -2.14 -9.20 -11.06
CA ALA A 92 -1.71 -7.82 -10.84
C ALA A 92 -2.39 -7.17 -9.60
N GLY A 93 -2.65 -7.95 -8.55
CA GLY A 93 -3.18 -7.44 -7.28
C GLY A 93 -2.24 -6.44 -6.62
N SER A 94 -2.80 -5.40 -6.01
CA SER A 94 -2.02 -4.31 -5.41
C SER A 94 -1.27 -4.75 -4.16
N ILE A 95 0.05 -4.65 -4.19
CA ILE A 95 0.91 -4.89 -3.02
C ILE A 95 0.65 -3.83 -1.94
N THR A 96 0.46 -2.57 -2.31
CA THR A 96 0.21 -1.48 -1.35
C THR A 96 -1.07 -1.68 -0.55
N LEU A 97 -2.12 -2.24 -1.16
CA LEU A 97 -3.35 -2.56 -0.44
C LEU A 97 -3.19 -3.73 0.54
N VAL A 98 -2.36 -4.73 0.21
CA VAL A 98 -2.04 -5.81 1.17
C VAL A 98 -1.22 -5.26 2.34
N LEU A 99 -0.25 -4.39 2.07
CA LEU A 99 0.56 -3.73 3.10
C LEU A 99 -0.27 -2.88 4.08
N GLN A 100 -1.40 -2.31 3.65
CA GLN A 100 -2.31 -1.59 4.55
C GLN A 100 -2.87 -2.49 5.68
N SER A 101 -3.03 -3.79 5.44
CA SER A 101 -3.46 -4.73 6.48
C SER A 101 -2.32 -5.20 7.36
N LEU A 102 -1.10 -5.25 6.85
CA LEU A 102 0.04 -5.88 7.53
C LEU A 102 0.90 -4.92 8.32
N ILE A 103 1.10 -3.69 7.84
CA ILE A 103 1.97 -2.72 8.50
C ILE A 103 1.49 -2.33 9.89
N PRO A 104 0.19 -1.98 10.13
CA PRO A 104 -0.23 -1.60 11.46
C PRO A 104 0.11 -2.66 12.52
N PRO A 105 -0.29 -3.93 12.39
CA PRO A 105 0.09 -4.93 13.38
C PRO A 105 1.60 -5.20 13.43
N ALA A 106 2.32 -5.15 12.31
CA ALA A 106 3.76 -5.36 12.28
C ALA A 106 4.54 -4.29 13.07
N LEU A 107 4.03 -3.05 13.16
CA LEU A 107 4.64 -1.99 13.98
C LEU A 107 4.57 -2.26 15.49
N PHE A 108 3.63 -3.10 15.93
CA PHE A 108 3.46 -3.50 17.32
C PHE A 108 4.02 -4.89 17.63
N ALA A 109 4.69 -5.50 16.65
CA ALA A 109 5.32 -6.80 16.84
C ALA A 109 6.51 -6.73 17.82
N PRO A 110 6.84 -7.84 18.51
CA PRO A 110 7.96 -7.89 19.47
C PRO A 110 9.33 -7.79 18.79
N ALA A 111 9.43 -8.03 17.48
CA ALA A 111 10.66 -7.96 16.69
C ALA A 111 10.38 -7.37 15.30
N SER A 112 11.44 -7.03 14.57
CA SER A 112 11.31 -6.59 13.17
C SER A 112 10.76 -7.71 12.29
N ILE A 113 9.88 -7.34 11.35
CA ILE A 113 9.20 -8.28 10.46
C ILE A 113 9.65 -8.02 9.02
N LYS A 114 10.07 -9.09 8.33
CA LYS A 114 10.31 -9.08 6.90
C LYS A 114 9.07 -9.59 6.15
N ILE A 115 8.53 -8.78 5.24
CA ILE A 115 7.41 -9.13 4.36
C ILE A 115 7.95 -9.17 2.93
N SER A 116 7.86 -10.33 2.27
CA SER A 116 8.33 -10.52 0.90
C SER A 116 7.16 -10.82 -0.03
N PHE A 117 7.12 -10.15 -1.18
CA PHE A 117 6.13 -10.38 -2.23
C PHE A 117 6.78 -10.98 -3.46
N ASP A 118 6.17 -12.03 -4.00
CA ASP A 118 6.47 -12.59 -5.32
C ASP A 118 5.20 -12.55 -6.17
N GLY A 119 5.20 -11.72 -7.20
CA GLY A 119 4.02 -11.37 -7.97
C GLY A 119 3.33 -10.10 -7.49
N GLY A 120 2.10 -9.88 -7.94
CA GLY A 120 1.38 -8.63 -7.69
C GLY A 120 1.87 -7.46 -8.53
N ALA A 121 1.31 -6.29 -8.28
CA ALA A 121 1.70 -5.05 -8.95
C ALA A 121 2.10 -3.98 -7.93
N THR A 122 3.15 -3.23 -8.29
CA THR A 122 3.54 -2.00 -7.60
C THR A 122 2.65 -0.84 -8.00
N ASP A 123 2.08 -0.94 -9.22
CA ASP A 123 1.27 0.10 -9.83
C ASP A 123 0.13 -0.55 -10.60
N THR A 124 -1.10 -0.37 -10.13
CA THR A 124 -2.32 -0.93 -10.71
C THR A 124 -3.51 -0.03 -10.41
N PHE A 125 -4.63 -0.28 -11.09
CA PHE A 125 -5.82 0.54 -10.96
C PHE A 125 -6.44 0.49 -9.55
N PHE A 126 -7.07 1.59 -9.15
CA PHE A 126 -7.82 1.73 -7.89
C PHE A 126 -7.01 1.45 -6.62
N SER A 127 -5.70 1.72 -6.67
CA SER A 127 -4.80 1.57 -5.54
C SER A 127 -3.72 2.65 -5.53
N PRO A 128 -3.17 3.00 -4.36
CA PRO A 128 -2.01 3.86 -4.31
C PRO A 128 -0.83 3.22 -5.04
N SER A 129 -0.09 4.01 -5.83
CA SER A 129 1.17 3.55 -6.40
C SER A 129 2.20 3.26 -5.31
N MET A 130 3.19 2.45 -5.62
CA MET A 130 4.28 2.18 -4.67
C MET A 130 5.12 3.44 -4.42
N ASP A 131 5.21 4.36 -5.38
CA ASP A 131 5.90 5.63 -5.18
C ASP A 131 5.14 6.54 -4.21
N HIS A 132 3.81 6.67 -4.32
CA HIS A 132 3.00 7.35 -3.31
C HIS A 132 3.16 6.71 -1.93
N PHE A 133 3.16 5.38 -1.86
CA PHE A 133 3.36 4.66 -0.62
C PHE A 133 4.70 5.01 0.03
N ARG A 134 5.82 4.99 -0.73
CA ARG A 134 7.17 5.29 -0.23
C ARG A 134 7.36 6.76 0.14
N TYR A 135 6.94 7.67 -0.72
CA TYR A 135 7.28 9.09 -0.59
C TYR A 135 6.24 9.93 0.14
N VAL A 136 5.02 9.40 0.37
CA VAL A 136 3.98 10.07 1.13
C VAL A 136 3.63 9.29 2.39
N PHE A 137 3.09 8.08 2.24
CA PHE A 137 2.59 7.31 3.38
C PHE A 137 3.71 6.97 4.38
N LEU A 138 4.83 6.40 3.92
CA LEU A 138 5.94 6.03 4.81
C LEU A 138 6.63 7.25 5.43
N LYS A 139 6.64 8.38 4.74
CA LYS A 139 7.12 9.65 5.31
C LYS A 139 6.26 10.09 6.49
N ILE A 140 4.93 10.10 6.34
CA ILE A 140 4.00 10.42 7.44
C ILE A 140 4.16 9.41 8.58
N LEU A 141 4.22 8.12 8.26
CA LEU A 141 4.43 7.07 9.24
C LEU A 141 5.74 7.25 10.01
N GLY A 142 6.82 7.66 9.33
CA GLY A 142 8.10 7.99 9.97
C GLY A 142 7.99 9.12 10.99
N LYS A 143 7.15 10.14 10.74
CA LYS A 143 6.93 11.25 11.69
C LYS A 143 6.29 10.79 12.99
N ILE A 144 5.43 9.79 12.96
CA ILE A 144 4.86 9.20 14.16
C ILE A 144 5.78 8.12 14.77
N GLY A 145 6.97 7.92 14.23
CA GLY A 145 7.97 6.99 14.76
C GLY A 145 7.97 5.59 14.11
N GLY A 146 7.11 5.34 13.11
CA GLY A 146 7.13 4.08 12.37
C GLY A 146 8.35 3.98 11.46
N LYS A 147 9.03 2.83 11.47
CA LYS A 147 10.21 2.56 10.64
C LYS A 147 9.89 1.43 9.66
N VAL A 148 9.80 1.76 8.38
CA VAL A 148 9.50 0.81 7.31
C VAL A 148 10.42 1.06 6.14
N ASP A 149 11.21 0.06 5.79
CA ASP A 149 12.10 0.06 4.63
C ASP A 149 11.48 -0.76 3.49
N VAL A 150 11.55 -0.24 2.27
CA VAL A 150 10.99 -0.89 1.08
C VAL A 150 12.07 -1.01 0.01
N ASN A 151 12.37 -2.23 -0.37
CA ASN A 151 13.19 -2.58 -1.54
C ASN A 151 12.30 -3.13 -2.66
N ILE A 152 12.53 -2.69 -3.90
CA ILE A 152 11.75 -3.09 -5.07
C ILE A 152 12.72 -3.67 -6.12
N PRO A 153 13.12 -4.94 -6.00
CA PRO A 153 13.97 -5.59 -7.00
C PRO A 153 13.35 -5.63 -8.39
N ARG A 154 12.01 -5.72 -8.47
CA ARG A 154 11.29 -5.68 -9.75
C ARG A 154 9.92 -5.04 -9.57
N ARG A 155 9.59 -4.06 -10.42
CA ARG A 155 8.24 -3.51 -10.52
C ARG A 155 7.30 -4.47 -11.24
N GLY A 156 6.00 -4.30 -11.02
CA GLY A 156 4.95 -5.03 -11.73
C GLY A 156 3.79 -4.10 -12.06
N TYR A 157 3.27 -4.25 -13.28
CA TYR A 157 2.15 -3.48 -13.80
C TYR A 157 0.98 -4.39 -14.16
N TYR A 158 -0.21 -3.81 -14.25
CA TYR A 158 -1.36 -4.48 -14.85
C TYR A 158 -1.11 -4.71 -16.35
N PRO A 159 -1.50 -5.85 -16.95
CA PRO A 159 -2.32 -6.91 -16.35
C PRO A 159 -1.54 -8.06 -15.67
N GLU A 160 -0.23 -8.22 -15.92
CA GLU A 160 0.50 -9.42 -15.50
C GLU A 160 1.07 -9.34 -14.08
N GLY A 161 1.30 -8.14 -13.56
CA GLY A 161 1.92 -7.98 -12.26
C GLY A 161 3.39 -8.42 -12.25
N GLY A 162 3.71 -9.44 -11.48
CA GLY A 162 5.03 -10.06 -11.45
C GLY A 162 6.09 -9.27 -10.69
N ALA A 163 5.69 -8.38 -9.80
CA ALA A 163 6.62 -7.62 -8.96
C ALA A 163 7.42 -8.51 -8.01
N LYS A 164 8.57 -7.99 -7.55
CA LYS A 164 9.28 -8.49 -6.38
C LYS A 164 9.49 -7.30 -5.45
N VAL A 165 8.97 -7.42 -4.23
CA VAL A 165 9.05 -6.35 -3.22
C VAL A 165 9.40 -6.96 -1.88
N GLU A 166 10.31 -6.33 -1.18
CA GLU A 166 10.69 -6.66 0.19
C GLU A 166 10.42 -5.47 1.09
N VAL A 167 9.78 -5.71 2.22
CA VAL A 167 9.45 -4.69 3.20
C VAL A 167 9.95 -5.15 4.55
N ILE A 168 10.68 -4.29 5.25
CA ILE A 168 11.11 -4.52 6.63
C ILE A 168 10.37 -3.51 7.50
N VAL A 169 9.56 -4.01 8.42
CA VAL A 169 8.90 -3.21 9.43
C VAL A 169 9.65 -3.38 10.74
N SER A 170 10.27 -2.31 11.22
CA SER A 170 11.02 -2.33 12.48
C SER A 170 10.14 -1.90 13.65
N LEU A 171 10.53 -2.34 14.85
CA LEU A 171 9.92 -1.91 16.11
C LEU A 171 9.77 -0.38 16.16
N ALA A 172 8.61 0.08 16.56
CA ALA A 172 8.29 1.50 16.61
C ALA A 172 7.72 1.91 17.96
N LYS A 173 8.20 3.03 18.49
CA LYS A 173 7.49 3.77 19.55
C LYS A 173 6.71 4.88 18.87
N LEU A 174 5.42 4.63 18.66
CA LEU A 174 4.56 5.61 18.03
C LEU A 174 4.34 6.81 18.97
N LYS A 175 4.33 8.01 18.38
CA LYS A 175 4.12 9.28 19.07
C LYS A 175 3.01 10.08 18.39
N ASN A 176 2.43 10.99 19.14
CA ASN A 176 1.42 11.90 18.60
C ASN A 176 2.03 12.81 17.52
N LEU A 177 1.23 13.10 16.50
CA LEU A 177 1.58 13.97 15.40
C LEU A 177 0.48 15.00 15.21
N ASN A 178 0.86 16.28 15.16
CA ASN A 178 -0.03 17.34 14.73
C ASN A 178 0.42 17.85 13.36
N LEU A 179 -0.45 17.68 12.36
CA LEU A 179 -0.25 18.13 10.98
C LEU A 179 -1.41 19.06 10.55
N ALA A 180 -1.86 19.93 11.43
CA ALA A 180 -2.98 20.84 11.15
C ALA A 180 -2.64 21.86 10.03
N GLU A 181 -1.38 22.28 9.94
CA GLU A 181 -0.94 23.28 8.96
C GLU A 181 0.19 22.74 8.08
N ARG A 182 -0.03 22.73 6.78
CA ARG A 182 0.97 22.29 5.78
C ARG A 182 2.04 23.35 5.45
N GLY A 183 1.76 24.64 5.68
CA GLY A 183 2.62 25.75 5.26
C GLY A 183 2.64 25.98 3.73
N PRO A 184 3.49 26.87 3.24
CA PRO A 184 3.69 27.13 1.82
C PRO A 184 4.21 25.90 1.07
N LEU A 185 3.85 25.80 -0.21
CA LEU A 185 4.42 24.80 -1.12
C LEU A 185 5.86 25.16 -1.47
N LYS A 186 6.81 24.24 -1.22
CA LYS A 186 8.26 24.45 -1.45
C LYS A 186 8.74 23.95 -2.79
N LYS A 187 8.36 22.73 -3.13
CA LYS A 187 8.77 22.05 -4.37
C LYS A 187 7.82 20.92 -4.73
N ILE A 188 7.96 20.44 -5.94
CA ILE A 188 7.27 19.27 -6.45
C ILE A 188 8.31 18.24 -6.86
N LEU A 189 8.22 17.02 -6.31
CA LEU A 189 8.96 15.87 -6.79
C LEU A 189 8.11 15.09 -7.77
N VAL A 190 8.61 14.90 -8.97
CA VAL A 190 7.97 14.11 -10.02
C VAL A 190 8.75 12.83 -10.24
N ILE A 191 8.09 11.70 -10.05
CA ILE A 191 8.68 10.37 -10.29
C ILE A 191 7.95 9.77 -11.48
N SER A 192 8.66 9.62 -12.59
CA SER A 192 8.14 9.00 -13.81
C SER A 192 8.92 7.74 -14.10
N GLY A 193 8.21 6.65 -14.30
CA GLY A 193 8.82 5.38 -14.63
C GLY A 193 8.04 4.62 -15.68
N ALA A 194 8.73 3.75 -16.39
CA ALA A 194 8.13 2.87 -17.36
C ALA A 194 8.87 1.53 -17.45
N SER A 195 8.20 0.57 -18.02
CA SER A 195 8.78 -0.70 -18.43
C SER A 195 9.85 -0.47 -19.53
N ASN A 196 10.91 -1.27 -19.53
CA ASN A 196 11.92 -1.29 -20.59
C ASN A 196 11.31 -1.48 -22.00
N HIS A 197 10.16 -2.16 -22.11
CA HIS A 197 9.41 -2.30 -23.37
C HIS A 197 8.97 -0.95 -23.98
N LEU A 198 8.96 0.11 -23.18
CA LEU A 198 8.52 1.44 -23.60
C LEU A 198 9.68 2.46 -23.69
N LYS A 199 10.94 2.00 -23.51
CA LYS A 199 12.11 2.86 -23.43
C LYS A 199 12.36 3.61 -24.74
N ASP A 200 12.33 2.92 -25.87
CA ASP A 200 12.56 3.52 -27.19
C ASP A 200 11.51 4.60 -27.53
N LYS A 201 10.31 4.47 -26.95
CA LYS A 201 9.24 5.47 -27.08
C LYS A 201 9.37 6.64 -26.12
N LYS A 202 10.40 6.65 -25.26
CA LYS A 202 10.69 7.70 -24.27
C LYS A 202 9.46 8.06 -23.42
N VAL A 203 8.72 7.03 -22.96
CA VAL A 203 7.44 7.25 -22.28
C VAL A 203 7.63 8.02 -20.98
N ALA A 204 8.64 7.68 -20.19
CA ALA A 204 8.88 8.34 -18.91
C ALA A 204 9.27 9.82 -19.08
N GLU A 205 10.11 10.15 -20.07
CA GLU A 205 10.49 11.53 -20.40
C GLU A 205 9.31 12.34 -20.93
N ARG A 206 8.46 11.73 -21.74
CA ARG A 206 7.24 12.39 -22.25
C ARG A 206 6.25 12.72 -21.14
N GLN A 207 6.13 11.87 -20.14
CA GLN A 207 5.34 12.15 -18.95
C GLN A 207 5.89 13.37 -18.18
N ILE A 208 7.21 13.44 -18.00
CA ILE A 208 7.88 14.61 -17.39
C ILE A 208 7.62 15.87 -18.22
N ALA A 209 7.77 15.82 -19.56
CA ALA A 209 7.51 16.95 -20.42
C ALA A 209 6.08 17.50 -20.26
N GLY A 210 5.08 16.61 -20.19
CA GLY A 210 3.69 17.01 -19.93
C GLY A 210 3.50 17.67 -18.54
N VAL A 211 4.19 17.19 -17.52
CA VAL A 211 4.16 17.86 -16.19
C VAL A 211 4.79 19.24 -16.26
N ARG A 212 5.93 19.41 -16.93
CA ARG A 212 6.59 20.72 -17.07
C ARG A 212 5.70 21.72 -17.79
N GLU A 213 4.99 21.31 -18.82
CA GLU A 213 4.06 22.16 -19.57
C GLU A 213 2.95 22.72 -18.67
N ILE A 214 2.42 21.88 -17.77
CA ILE A 214 1.31 22.27 -16.88
C ILE A 214 1.83 23.02 -15.66
N LEU A 215 2.83 22.49 -14.96
CA LEU A 215 3.28 22.99 -13.66
C LEU A 215 4.41 24.03 -13.75
N GLY A 216 5.09 24.16 -14.87
CA GLY A 216 6.16 25.16 -15.04
C GLY A 216 5.72 26.61 -14.79
N LYS A 217 4.43 26.89 -14.92
CA LYS A 217 3.82 28.20 -14.63
C LYS A 217 3.84 28.56 -13.13
N LEU A 218 4.00 27.58 -12.26
CA LEU A 218 3.98 27.78 -10.79
C LEU A 218 5.26 28.45 -10.25
N LYS A 219 6.32 28.55 -11.05
CA LYS A 219 7.64 29.09 -10.67
C LYS A 219 8.23 28.47 -9.42
N LEU A 220 7.96 27.17 -9.19
CA LEU A 220 8.45 26.37 -8.09
C LEU A 220 9.51 25.39 -8.58
N PRO A 221 10.48 24.99 -7.73
CA PRO A 221 11.41 23.93 -8.06
C PRO A 221 10.66 22.62 -8.35
N ILE A 222 10.97 22.00 -9.49
CA ILE A 222 10.48 20.69 -9.88
C ILE A 222 11.68 19.76 -9.92
N GLU A 223 11.72 18.81 -9.00
CA GLU A 223 12.71 17.72 -8.99
C GLU A 223 12.16 16.53 -9.77
N GLU A 224 12.95 15.93 -10.63
CA GLU A 224 12.52 14.87 -11.54
C GLU A 224 13.34 13.61 -11.35
N LYS A 225 12.63 12.48 -11.28
CA LYS A 225 13.22 11.14 -11.30
C LYS A 225 12.63 10.37 -12.48
N VAL A 226 13.48 9.96 -13.40
CA VAL A 226 13.11 9.14 -14.54
C VAL A 226 13.70 7.75 -14.37
N GLY A 227 12.92 6.71 -14.64
CA GLY A 227 13.39 5.33 -14.51
C GLY A 227 12.76 4.38 -15.52
N TYR A 228 13.53 3.39 -15.95
CA TYR A 228 13.05 2.26 -16.74
C TYR A 228 13.35 0.97 -16.00
N TYR A 229 12.39 0.04 -16.03
CA TYR A 229 12.42 -1.16 -15.21
C TYR A 229 12.18 -2.42 -16.05
N ASP A 230 12.85 -3.49 -15.67
CA ASP A 230 12.52 -4.81 -16.19
C ASP A 230 11.23 -5.30 -15.55
N THR A 231 10.21 -5.58 -16.39
CA THR A 231 8.86 -5.96 -15.96
C THR A 231 8.28 -7.01 -16.90
N ARG A 232 7.31 -7.80 -16.44
CA ARG A 232 6.69 -8.85 -17.27
C ARG A 232 5.90 -8.30 -18.44
N CYS A 233 5.23 -7.17 -18.26
CA CYS A 233 4.42 -6.54 -19.30
C CYS A 233 4.71 -5.05 -19.43
N PRO A 234 4.38 -4.41 -20.57
CA PRO A 234 4.44 -2.97 -20.70
C PRO A 234 3.58 -2.26 -19.67
N GLY A 235 4.09 -1.17 -19.11
CA GLY A 235 3.38 -0.32 -18.16
C GLY A 235 4.18 0.93 -17.85
N SER A 236 3.52 1.94 -17.31
CA SER A 236 4.17 3.16 -16.84
C SER A 236 3.42 3.74 -15.64
N GLN A 237 4.12 4.50 -14.84
CA GLN A 237 3.54 5.26 -13.73
C GLN A 237 4.13 6.66 -13.70
N ILE A 238 3.35 7.57 -13.13
CA ILE A 238 3.80 8.89 -12.75
C ILE A 238 3.24 9.23 -11.37
N CYS A 239 4.07 9.75 -10.49
CA CYS A 239 3.68 10.21 -9.16
C CYS A 239 4.22 11.61 -8.94
N LEU A 240 3.35 12.52 -8.54
CA LEU A 240 3.69 13.88 -8.18
C LEU A 240 3.52 14.06 -6.68
N ILE A 241 4.58 14.51 -6.01
CA ILE A 241 4.60 14.74 -4.57
C ILE A 241 4.83 16.23 -4.34
N ALA A 242 3.84 16.89 -3.74
CA ALA A 242 3.94 18.28 -3.31
C ALA A 242 4.57 18.34 -1.91
N GLU A 243 5.74 18.93 -1.80
CA GLU A 243 6.44 19.13 -0.53
C GLU A 243 6.16 20.53 0.01
N PHE A 244 5.57 20.59 1.20
CA PHE A 244 5.23 21.82 1.89
C PHE A 244 6.21 22.10 3.03
N GLU A 245 6.30 23.35 3.47
CA GLU A 245 7.29 23.80 4.45
C GLU A 245 7.20 23.02 5.77
N ASN A 246 6.01 22.85 6.31
CA ASN A 246 5.79 22.11 7.56
C ASN A 246 5.82 20.59 7.36
N THR A 247 5.92 20.10 6.12
CA THR A 247 6.05 18.69 5.80
C THR A 247 7.46 18.32 5.32
N SER A 248 8.31 19.28 5.00
CA SER A 248 9.66 19.06 4.47
C SER A 248 10.72 18.81 5.55
N ASN A 249 10.45 19.09 6.83
CA ASN A 249 11.30 18.64 7.94
C ASN A 249 11.14 17.13 8.19
N TRP A 250 11.28 16.36 7.13
CA TRP A 250 11.02 14.93 7.06
C TRP A 250 12.32 14.13 6.95
N ASP A 251 13.38 14.66 7.55
CA ASP A 251 14.64 13.98 7.78
C ASP A 251 14.58 13.02 8.98
#